data_b1b747de02400523b55b4eab66d3f1fa
#
_entry.id   b1b747de02400523b55b4eab66d3f1fa
#
_cell.length_a   1.000
_cell.length_b   1.000
_cell.length_c   1.000
_cell.angle_alpha   90.00
_cell.angle_beta   90.00
_cell.angle_gamma   90.00
#
_symmetry.space_group_name_H-M   'P 1'
#
loop_
_entity.id
_entity.type
_entity.pdbx_description
1 polymer ?
#
loop_
_entity_poly.entity_id
_entity_poly.type
_entity_poly.pdbx_seq_one_letter_code
_entity_poly.pdbx_strand_id
1 'polypeptide(L)'
;VLAFDTQTKVVYNIECKDTVMAKNMYQMYDEIGKYLGLNEKGKKKALVWKHFHRHEWLIHHKTDLANFLKVKDVKDVKSIIITSHVLPVSYLRGDISPLPIASYRALKQVNGNIEELIKIWVVKPNG
;
A
#
# COMPACT_ATOMS: atom_id res chain seq x y z
N VAL A 1 9.58 4.30 1.48
CA VAL A 1 9.65 5.72 1.09
C VAL A 1 8.57 6.51 1.79
N LEU A 2 8.94 7.61 2.39
CA LEU A 2 7.98 8.54 3.01
C LEU A 2 7.92 9.82 2.17
N ALA A 3 6.70 10.24 1.83
CA ALA A 3 6.45 11.49 1.13
C ALA A 3 5.48 12.34 1.95
N PHE A 4 5.74 13.63 2.04
CA PHE A 4 4.93 14.55 2.83
C PHE A 4 4.29 15.62 1.94
N ASP A 5 2.96 15.72 2.03
CA ASP A 5 2.22 16.79 1.35
C ASP A 5 2.14 18.00 2.30
N THR A 6 2.80 19.10 1.92
CA THR A 6 2.87 20.30 2.73
C THR A 6 1.54 21.03 2.89
N GLN A 7 0.62 20.84 1.95
CA GLN A 7 -0.70 21.48 1.99
C GLN A 7 -1.67 20.73 2.89
N THR A 8 -1.78 19.42 2.71
CA THR A 8 -2.71 18.57 3.47
C THR A 8 -2.11 18.07 4.78
N LYS A 9 -0.77 18.14 4.91
CA LYS A 9 -0.01 17.59 6.06
C LYS A 9 -0.19 16.08 6.22
N VAL A 10 -0.37 15.39 5.11
CA VAL A 10 -0.48 13.93 5.05
C VAL A 10 0.88 13.35 4.71
N VAL A 11 1.27 12.30 5.43
CA VAL A 11 2.44 11.49 5.09
C VAL A 11 1.98 10.27 4.31
N TYR A 12 2.60 10.01 3.17
CA TYR A 12 2.39 8.81 2.39
C TYR A 12 3.54 7.84 2.65
N ASN A 13 3.20 6.68 3.19
CA ASN A 13 4.14 5.58 3.43
C ASN A 13 4.05 4.61 2.26
N ILE A 14 5.03 4.66 1.37
CA ILE A 14 5.02 3.94 0.10
C ILE A 14 6.03 2.79 0.15
N GLU A 15 5.55 1.57 -0.02
CA GLU A 15 6.40 0.40 -0.21
C GLU A 15 6.47 0.09 -1.72
N CYS A 16 7.66 0.10 -2.27
CA CYS A 16 7.88 -0.19 -3.69
C CYS A 16 8.41 -1.62 -3.84
N LYS A 17 7.78 -2.40 -4.71
CA LYS A 17 8.20 -3.77 -4.99
C LYS A 17 8.38 -4.00 -6.49
N ASP A 18 9.56 -4.49 -6.85
CA ASP A 18 9.81 -5.00 -8.18
C ASP A 18 9.28 -6.44 -8.23
N THR A 19 8.43 -6.71 -9.20
CA THR A 19 7.66 -7.96 -9.26
C THR A 19 7.75 -8.59 -10.63
N VAL A 20 7.55 -9.91 -10.66
CA VAL A 20 7.40 -10.67 -11.91
C VAL A 20 5.91 -11.00 -12.06
N MET A 21 5.38 -10.78 -13.26
CA MET A 21 3.98 -11.07 -13.55
C MET A 21 3.73 -12.59 -13.45
N ALA A 22 2.69 -12.97 -12.70
CA ALA A 22 2.24 -14.37 -12.63
C ALA A 22 1.73 -14.83 -13.98
N LYS A 23 2.20 -16.00 -14.44
CA LYS A 23 1.89 -16.56 -15.77
C LYS A 23 0.84 -17.67 -15.73
N ASN A 24 0.53 -18.20 -14.56
CA ASN A 24 -0.42 -19.30 -14.39
C ASN A 24 -1.08 -19.23 -13.01
N MET A 25 -2.08 -20.09 -12.80
CA MET A 25 -2.85 -20.08 -11.56
C MET A 25 -2.02 -20.46 -10.33
N TYR A 26 -1.05 -21.33 -10.47
CA TYR A 26 -0.16 -21.70 -9.37
C TYR A 26 0.64 -20.49 -8.90
N GLN A 27 1.20 -19.73 -9.85
CA GLN A 27 1.95 -18.52 -9.53
C GLN A 27 1.04 -17.43 -8.94
N MET A 28 -0.20 -17.32 -9.40
CA MET A 28 -1.18 -16.39 -8.80
C MET A 28 -1.51 -16.76 -7.36
N TYR A 29 -1.70 -18.04 -7.09
CA TYR A 29 -1.96 -18.54 -5.73
C TYR A 29 -0.77 -18.25 -4.81
N ASP A 30 0.43 -18.53 -5.30
CA ASP A 30 1.68 -18.25 -4.56
C ASP A 30 1.84 -16.75 -4.27
N GLU A 31 1.52 -15.90 -5.23
CA GLU A 31 1.52 -14.45 -5.08
C GLU A 31 0.55 -13.99 -4.01
N ILE A 32 -0.69 -14.48 -4.01
CA ILE A 32 -1.69 -14.14 -2.99
C ILE A 32 -1.17 -14.52 -1.60
N GLY A 33 -0.58 -15.70 -1.45
CA GLY A 33 0.01 -16.13 -0.19
C GLY A 33 1.13 -15.23 0.28
N LYS A 34 1.99 -14.80 -0.65
CA LYS A 34 3.13 -13.93 -0.37
C LYS A 34 2.69 -12.53 0.08
N TYR A 35 1.67 -11.97 -0.58
CA TYR A 35 1.20 -10.61 -0.29
C TYR A 35 0.20 -10.55 0.86
N LEU A 36 -0.77 -11.45 0.89
CA LEU A 36 -1.89 -11.40 1.84
C LEU A 36 -1.84 -12.48 2.92
N GLY A 37 -1.14 -13.58 2.66
CA GLY A 37 -1.18 -14.75 3.54
C GLY A 37 -2.45 -15.58 3.32
N LEU A 38 -2.32 -16.91 3.40
CA LEU A 38 -3.43 -17.83 3.19
C LEU A 38 -4.10 -18.25 4.50
N ASN A 39 -3.45 -17.97 5.64
CA ASN A 39 -3.95 -18.28 6.96
C ASN A 39 -3.30 -17.31 7.98
N GLU A 40 -3.69 -17.41 9.24
CA GLU A 40 -3.18 -16.52 10.28
C GLU A 40 -1.65 -16.56 10.43
N LYS A 41 -1.04 -17.73 10.30
CA LYS A 41 0.41 -17.87 10.33
C LYS A 41 1.06 -17.21 9.12
N GLY A 42 0.46 -17.38 7.95
CA GLY A 42 0.91 -16.76 6.70
C GLY A 42 0.79 -15.24 6.73
N LYS A 43 -0.27 -14.69 7.32
CA LYS A 43 -0.49 -13.25 7.47
C LYS A 43 0.66 -12.56 8.21
N LYS A 44 1.22 -13.17 9.23
CA LYS A 44 2.34 -12.62 10.00
C LYS A 44 3.56 -12.36 9.13
N LYS A 45 3.76 -13.13 8.07
CA LYS A 45 4.89 -13.04 7.15
C LYS A 45 4.54 -12.33 5.85
N ALA A 46 3.26 -12.07 5.61
CA ALA A 46 2.79 -11.49 4.35
C ALA A 46 3.18 -10.03 4.24
N LEU A 47 3.55 -9.62 3.02
CA LEU A 47 4.07 -8.29 2.72
C LEU A 47 3.09 -7.18 3.11
N VAL A 48 1.82 -7.33 2.75
CA VAL A 48 0.79 -6.32 3.02
C VAL A 48 0.60 -6.12 4.52
N TRP A 49 0.57 -7.20 5.29
CA TRP A 49 0.38 -7.14 6.74
C TRP A 49 1.59 -6.54 7.45
N LYS A 50 2.80 -6.81 6.97
CA LYS A 50 4.01 -6.16 7.51
C LYS A 50 3.96 -4.65 7.27
N HIS A 51 3.54 -4.24 6.08
CA HIS A 51 3.40 -2.82 5.75
C HIS A 51 2.28 -2.17 6.55
N PHE A 52 1.18 -2.88 6.76
CA PHE A 52 0.06 -2.42 7.59
C PHE A 52 0.48 -2.20 9.05
N HIS A 53 1.28 -3.07 9.62
CA HIS A 53 1.80 -2.88 10.97
C HIS A 53 2.71 -1.65 11.07
N ARG A 54 3.53 -1.38 10.06
CA ARG A 54 4.30 -0.13 9.98
C ARG A 54 3.38 1.09 9.90
N HIS A 55 2.30 0.98 9.13
CA HIS A 55 1.29 2.02 9.01
C HIS A 55 0.65 2.34 10.36
N GLU A 56 0.24 1.32 11.11
CA GLU A 56 -0.32 1.50 12.45
C GLU A 56 0.68 2.18 13.40
N TRP A 57 1.92 1.75 13.36
CA TRP A 57 2.97 2.38 14.17
C TRP A 57 3.11 3.86 13.86
N LEU A 58 3.15 4.21 12.58
CA LEU A 58 3.26 5.62 12.14
C LEU A 58 2.08 6.46 12.60
N ILE A 59 0.86 5.92 12.52
CA ILE A 59 -0.34 6.62 12.99
C ILE A 59 -0.23 6.95 14.49
N HIS A 60 0.28 6.04 15.28
CA HIS A 60 0.42 6.23 16.73
C HIS A 60 1.66 7.06 17.11
N HIS A 61 2.54 7.39 16.18
CA HIS A 61 3.79 8.10 16.41
C HIS A 61 3.92 9.35 15.51
N LYS A 62 2.81 10.04 15.27
CA LYS A 62 2.79 11.22 14.38
C LYS A 62 3.74 12.32 14.83
N THR A 63 3.89 12.53 16.13
CA THR A 63 4.81 13.54 16.67
C THR A 63 6.26 13.19 16.35
N ASP A 64 6.65 11.94 16.57
CA ASP A 64 8.01 11.47 16.23
C ASP A 64 8.26 11.56 14.73
N LEU A 65 7.24 11.22 13.93
CA LEU A 65 7.32 11.33 12.47
C LEU A 65 7.50 12.79 12.03
N ALA A 66 6.76 13.71 12.62
CA ALA A 66 6.91 15.14 12.33
C ALA A 66 8.32 15.65 12.67
N ASN A 67 8.87 15.22 13.79
CA ASN A 67 10.24 15.56 14.19
C ASN A 67 11.27 14.98 13.22
N PHE A 68 11.09 13.74 12.79
CA PHE A 68 11.97 13.10 11.81
C PHE A 68 11.95 13.83 10.46
N LEU A 69 10.77 14.22 10.00
CA LEU A 69 10.58 14.95 8.74
C LEU A 69 10.88 16.44 8.84
N LYS A 70 11.15 16.95 10.05
CA LYS A 70 11.40 18.38 10.33
C LYS A 70 10.22 19.26 9.88
N VAL A 71 9.01 18.81 10.15
CA VAL A 71 7.76 19.56 9.89
C VAL A 71 7.04 19.84 11.21
N LYS A 72 6.12 20.81 11.19
CA LYS A 72 5.39 21.23 12.40
C LYS A 72 4.50 20.11 12.95
N ASP A 73 3.66 19.54 12.09
CA ASP A 73 2.72 18.50 12.48
C ASP A 73 2.39 17.60 11.30
N VAL A 74 1.94 16.39 11.62
CA VAL A 74 1.43 15.42 10.66
C VAL A 74 -0.03 15.15 11.02
N LYS A 75 -0.95 15.42 10.09
CA LYS A 75 -2.38 15.23 10.32
C LYS A 75 -2.81 13.80 10.14
N ASP A 76 -2.29 13.13 9.11
CA ASP A 76 -2.67 11.76 8.80
C ASP A 76 -1.53 11.03 8.12
N VAL A 77 -1.62 9.70 8.13
CA VAL A 77 -0.69 8.81 7.43
C VAL A 77 -1.51 7.89 6.54
N LYS A 78 -1.15 7.82 5.27
CA LYS A 78 -1.76 6.88 4.32
C LYS A 78 -0.67 5.99 3.75
N SER A 79 -0.96 4.71 3.62
CA SER A 79 0.02 3.73 3.17
C SER A 79 -0.47 3.03 1.92
N ILE A 80 0.46 2.70 1.02
CA ILE A 80 0.18 2.03 -0.24
C ILE A 80 1.39 1.18 -0.64
N ILE A 81 1.12 0.11 -1.35
CA ILE A 81 2.15 -0.71 -1.99
C ILE A 81 2.08 -0.46 -3.49
N ILE A 82 3.21 -0.06 -4.08
CA ILE A 82 3.34 0.14 -5.52
C ILE A 82 4.20 -0.98 -6.08
N THR A 83 3.68 -1.66 -7.09
CA THR A 83 4.38 -2.77 -7.75
C THR A 83 4.81 -2.36 -9.16
N SER A 84 5.92 -2.95 -9.65
CA SER A 84 6.40 -2.68 -11.01
C SER A 84 5.45 -3.18 -12.09
N HIS A 85 4.75 -4.29 -11.83
CA HIS A 85 3.77 -4.89 -12.74
C HIS A 85 2.38 -4.95 -12.10
N VAL A 86 1.35 -4.99 -12.94
CA VAL A 86 -0.02 -5.25 -12.47
C VAL A 86 -0.08 -6.68 -11.95
N LEU A 87 -0.50 -6.83 -10.70
CA LEU A 87 -0.65 -8.12 -10.05
C LEU A 87 -2.12 -8.44 -9.80
N PRO A 88 -2.54 -9.71 -9.92
CA PRO A 88 -3.90 -10.11 -9.57
C PRO A 88 -4.32 -9.66 -8.17
N VAL A 89 -3.39 -9.70 -7.22
CA VAL A 89 -3.65 -9.27 -5.82
C VAL A 89 -4.07 -7.80 -5.73
N SER A 90 -3.73 -6.96 -6.69
CA SER A 90 -4.11 -5.54 -6.69
C SER A 90 -5.61 -5.32 -6.90
N TYR A 91 -6.33 -6.33 -7.37
CA TYR A 91 -7.78 -6.28 -7.53
C TYR A 91 -8.54 -6.74 -6.28
N LEU A 92 -7.85 -7.27 -5.30
CA LEU A 92 -8.43 -7.64 -4.02
C LEU A 92 -8.58 -6.39 -3.15
N ARG A 93 -9.71 -6.28 -2.46
CA ARG A 93 -10.07 -5.04 -1.77
C ARG A 93 -10.04 -5.14 -0.25
N GLY A 94 -10.50 -4.07 0.39
CA GLY A 94 -10.36 -3.84 1.81
C GLY A 94 -10.91 -4.92 2.74
N ASP A 95 -11.83 -5.77 2.25
CA ASP A 95 -12.30 -6.93 3.00
C ASP A 95 -11.24 -8.06 3.06
N ILE A 96 -10.28 -8.03 2.14
CA ILE A 96 -9.21 -9.02 2.05
C ILE A 96 -7.84 -8.38 2.29
N SER A 97 -7.61 -7.19 1.73
CA SER A 97 -6.36 -6.46 1.90
C SER A 97 -6.56 -5.21 2.77
N PRO A 98 -5.76 -5.03 3.83
CA PRO A 98 -5.88 -3.85 4.69
C PRO A 98 -5.34 -2.57 4.06
N LEU A 99 -4.56 -2.68 2.98
CA LEU A 99 -3.92 -1.54 2.31
C LEU A 99 -4.08 -1.64 0.80
N PRO A 100 -4.11 -0.48 0.10
CA PRO A 100 -4.13 -0.46 -1.36
C PRO A 100 -2.84 -1.04 -1.95
N ILE A 101 -2.99 -1.77 -3.04
CA ILE A 101 -1.90 -2.27 -3.86
C ILE A 101 -2.18 -1.80 -5.28
N ALA A 102 -1.24 -1.08 -5.88
CA ALA A 102 -1.39 -0.56 -7.23
C ALA A 102 -0.08 -0.72 -8.01
N SER A 103 -0.19 -0.73 -9.34
CA SER A 103 0.99 -0.80 -10.20
C SER A 103 1.58 0.58 -10.46
N TYR A 104 2.84 0.61 -10.83
CA TYR A 104 3.49 1.83 -11.32
C TYR A 104 2.76 2.43 -12.53
N ARG A 105 2.20 1.56 -13.39
CA ARG A 105 1.38 2.01 -14.52
C ARG A 105 0.16 2.80 -14.05
N ALA A 106 -0.55 2.31 -13.04
CA ALA A 106 -1.69 3.01 -12.46
C ALA A 106 -1.28 4.36 -11.86
N LEU A 107 -0.13 4.41 -11.19
CA LEU A 107 0.42 5.66 -10.65
C LEU A 107 0.68 6.67 -11.76
N LYS A 108 1.24 6.25 -12.88
CA LYS A 108 1.46 7.13 -14.05
C LYS A 108 0.15 7.65 -14.63
N GLN A 109 -0.90 6.85 -14.65
CA GLN A 109 -2.22 7.24 -15.18
C GLN A 109 -2.86 8.36 -14.35
N VAL A 110 -2.51 8.50 -13.09
CA VAL A 110 -2.96 9.60 -12.23
C VAL A 110 -1.87 10.67 -12.04
N ASN A 111 -0.88 10.71 -12.92
CA ASN A 111 0.20 11.70 -12.92
C ASN A 111 0.96 11.76 -11.58
N GLY A 112 1.16 10.62 -10.93
CA GLY A 112 1.87 10.53 -9.64
C GLY A 112 1.05 10.97 -8.44
N ASN A 113 -0.24 11.23 -8.59
CA ASN A 113 -1.11 11.64 -7.50
C ASN A 113 -1.54 10.42 -6.67
N ILE A 114 -0.84 10.17 -5.57
CA ILE A 114 -1.08 9.02 -4.68
C ILE A 114 -2.49 9.08 -4.08
N GLU A 115 -2.98 10.25 -3.69
CA GLU A 115 -4.31 10.41 -3.12
C GLU A 115 -5.40 9.96 -4.08
N GLU A 116 -5.28 10.33 -5.34
CA GLU A 116 -6.21 9.92 -6.39
C GLU A 116 -6.17 8.40 -6.60
N LEU A 117 -4.98 7.81 -6.59
CA LEU A 117 -4.78 6.37 -6.72
C LEU A 117 -5.45 5.61 -5.57
N ILE A 118 -5.31 6.09 -4.34
CA ILE A 118 -5.96 5.51 -3.16
C ILE A 118 -7.49 5.58 -3.28
N LYS A 119 -8.03 6.69 -3.73
CA LYS A 119 -9.47 6.86 -3.97
C LYS A 119 -10.01 5.88 -4.99
N ILE A 120 -9.31 5.69 -6.09
CA ILE A 120 -9.69 4.73 -7.14
C ILE A 120 -9.73 3.31 -6.56
N TRP A 121 -8.75 2.95 -5.74
CA TRP A 121 -8.71 1.64 -5.11
C TRP A 121 -9.88 1.41 -4.17
N VAL A 122 -10.23 2.41 -3.36
CA VAL A 122 -11.33 2.33 -2.38
C VAL A 122 -12.69 2.20 -3.06
N VAL A 123 -12.94 2.94 -4.15
CA VAL A 123 -14.24 2.96 -4.84
C VAL A 123 -14.36 1.94 -5.96
N LYS A 124 -13.33 1.15 -6.19
CA LYS A 124 -13.32 0.13 -7.22
C LYS A 124 -14.51 -0.81 -7.05
N PRO A 125 -15.32 -1.05 -8.09
CA PRO A 125 -16.52 -1.87 -7.96
C PRO A 125 -16.21 -3.30 -7.55
N ASN A 126 -17.18 -3.92 -6.85
CA ASN A 126 -17.11 -5.31 -6.39
C ASN A 126 -17.41 -6.29 -7.52
N GLY A 127 -16.84 -6.12 -8.60
CA GLY A 127 -17.10 -7.02 -9.70
C GLY A 127 -16.28 -6.62 -10.86
#